data_4463143556a2a750178272cbf2e790e2
#
_entry.id   4463143556a2a750178272cbf2e790e2
#
_cell.length_a   1.000
_cell.length_b   1.000
_cell.length_c   1.000
_cell.angle_alpha   90.00
_cell.angle_beta   90.00
_cell.angle_gamma   90.00
#
_symmetry.space_group_name_H-M   'P 1'
#
loop_
_entity.id
_entity.type
_entity.pdbx_description
1 polymer ?
#
loop_
_entity_poly.entity_id
_entity_poly.type
_entity_poly.pdbx_seq_one_letter_code
_entity_poly.pdbx_strand_id
1 'polypeptide(L)'
;MEAPGGQEIHGCKGCFGGHSSRECPCAQKDDMDEIYPAVKECDVVVLATPLYYWNMSGQLRMAVDRLFALEEGDGNLLRGHGRACALLMAAEGHGFEDVVLYYDHLMEHLKWKNLGHVLAGGNGSVGDIKGKPELQKAYELGKSIR
;
A
#
# COMPACT_ATOMS: atom_id res chain seq x y z
N MET A 1 4.66 -11.00 3.53
CA MET A 1 4.76 -10.04 4.64
C MET A 1 3.35 -9.69 5.07
N GLU A 2 2.99 -10.00 6.30
CA GLU A 2 1.67 -9.69 6.86
C GLU A 2 1.54 -8.19 7.16
N ALA A 3 0.30 -7.68 7.18
CA ALA A 3 0.04 -6.29 7.52
C ALA A 3 0.59 -5.95 8.91
N PRO A 4 1.15 -4.77 9.10
CA PRO A 4 1.85 -4.36 10.31
C PRO A 4 0.89 -4.12 11.49
N GLY A 5 0.36 -5.19 12.06
CA GLY A 5 -0.29 -5.13 13.37
C GLY A 5 0.77 -5.19 14.46
N GLY A 6 1.31 -4.04 14.83
CA GLY A 6 2.34 -3.94 15.87
C GLY A 6 3.67 -3.37 15.40
N GLN A 7 3.81 -2.98 14.15
CA GLN A 7 5.00 -2.27 13.67
C GLN A 7 4.96 -0.80 14.10
N GLU A 8 6.10 -0.31 14.57
CA GLU A 8 6.29 1.10 14.92
C GLU A 8 6.77 1.87 13.69
N ILE A 9 5.84 2.54 13.00
CA ILE A 9 6.12 3.37 11.82
C ILE A 9 5.70 4.80 12.12
N HIS A 10 6.63 5.74 11.98
CA HIS A 10 6.35 7.17 12.13
C HIS A 10 6.03 7.82 10.79
N GLY A 11 5.20 8.86 10.83
CA GLY A 11 4.85 9.65 9.65
C GLY A 11 6.07 10.30 8.99
N CYS A 12 5.98 10.57 7.67
CA CYS A 12 7.02 11.28 6.94
C CYS A 12 7.21 12.71 7.50
N LYS A 13 8.45 13.12 7.76
CA LYS A 13 8.80 14.46 8.25
C LYS A 13 9.03 15.50 7.14
N GLY A 14 9.02 15.08 5.87
CA GLY A 14 9.32 15.96 4.75
C GLY A 14 10.73 16.58 4.81
N CYS A 15 11.69 15.86 5.39
CA CYS A 15 13.02 16.40 5.69
C CYS A 15 14.00 16.30 4.52
N PHE A 16 13.63 15.66 3.41
CA PHE A 16 14.52 15.37 2.27
C PHE A 16 15.83 14.71 2.69
N GLY A 17 15.79 13.88 3.74
CA GLY A 17 16.93 13.16 4.30
C GLY A 17 17.08 11.72 3.78
N GLY A 18 16.55 11.44 2.60
CA GLY A 18 16.43 10.10 2.02
C GLY A 18 17.70 9.53 1.38
N HIS A 19 18.90 9.90 1.86
CA HIS A 19 20.15 9.47 1.25
C HIS A 19 21.07 8.69 2.21
N SER A 20 20.53 8.20 3.34
CA SER A 20 21.38 7.58 4.37
C SER A 20 22.02 6.28 3.92
N SER A 21 21.31 5.46 3.13
CA SER A 21 21.85 4.27 2.45
C SER A 21 20.93 3.81 1.31
N ARG A 22 21.42 2.95 0.41
CA ARG A 22 20.58 2.33 -0.63
C ARG A 22 19.59 1.30 -0.07
N GLU A 23 19.88 0.71 1.08
CA GLU A 23 19.04 -0.31 1.71
C GLU A 23 17.93 0.35 2.52
N CYS A 24 18.28 1.24 3.42
CA CYS A 24 17.39 1.96 4.31
C CYS A 24 17.57 3.47 4.13
N PRO A 25 16.98 4.06 3.06
CA PRO A 25 17.32 5.43 2.64
C PRO A 25 16.83 6.50 3.61
N CYS A 26 15.76 6.27 4.39
CA CYS A 26 15.18 7.28 5.25
C CYS A 26 16.07 7.62 6.47
N ALA A 27 16.10 8.89 6.85
CA ALA A 27 16.78 9.35 8.04
C ALA A 27 16.13 8.89 9.35
N GLN A 28 14.82 8.59 9.34
CA GLN A 28 14.12 8.00 10.48
C GLN A 28 14.42 6.51 10.54
N LYS A 29 14.68 6.00 11.75
CA LYS A 29 14.94 4.60 12.02
C LYS A 29 13.74 4.01 12.76
N ASP A 30 13.00 3.14 12.08
CA ASP A 30 11.82 2.44 12.57
C ASP A 30 11.58 1.22 11.65
N ASP A 31 10.45 0.54 11.80
CA ASP A 31 10.15 -0.70 11.07
C ASP A 31 10.02 -0.51 9.54
N MET A 32 10.06 0.73 9.04
CA MET A 32 10.24 0.98 7.61
C MET A 32 11.57 0.41 7.08
N ASP A 33 12.57 0.24 7.92
CA ASP A 33 13.85 -0.35 7.52
C ASP A 33 13.70 -1.80 7.02
N GLU A 34 12.65 -2.51 7.44
CA GLU A 34 12.27 -3.83 6.90
C GLU A 34 11.43 -3.74 5.62
N ILE A 35 10.64 -2.68 5.48
CA ILE A 35 9.73 -2.49 4.35
C ILE A 35 10.47 -2.04 3.08
N TYR A 36 11.47 -1.16 3.22
CA TYR A 36 12.21 -0.66 2.06
C TYR A 36 12.87 -1.77 1.22
N PRO A 37 13.61 -2.72 1.79
CA PRO A 37 14.16 -3.85 1.04
C PRO A 37 13.07 -4.67 0.36
N ALA A 38 12.01 -4.99 1.08
CA ALA A 38 10.91 -5.79 0.56
C ALA A 38 10.21 -5.14 -0.65
N VAL A 39 9.98 -3.81 -0.60
CA VAL A 39 9.39 -3.08 -1.74
C VAL A 39 10.33 -3.02 -2.93
N LYS A 40 11.64 -2.93 -2.70
CA LYS A 40 12.62 -2.95 -3.79
C LYS A 40 12.71 -4.30 -4.51
N GLU A 41 12.53 -5.39 -3.78
CA GLU A 41 12.71 -6.75 -4.29
C GLU A 41 11.41 -7.38 -4.84
N CYS A 42 10.23 -6.87 -4.46
CA CYS A 42 8.98 -7.46 -4.90
C CYS A 42 8.57 -7.03 -6.32
N ASP A 43 7.86 -7.90 -6.99
CA ASP A 43 7.20 -7.61 -8.27
C ASP A 43 5.80 -7.02 -8.06
N VAL A 44 5.14 -7.37 -6.97
CA VAL A 44 3.76 -6.97 -6.67
C VAL A 44 3.62 -6.51 -5.24
N VAL A 45 3.00 -5.34 -5.07
CA VAL A 45 2.56 -4.81 -3.77
C VAL A 45 1.04 -4.97 -3.66
N VAL A 46 0.57 -5.50 -2.54
CA VAL A 46 -0.87 -5.52 -2.22
C VAL A 46 -1.12 -4.59 -1.04
N LEU A 47 -1.85 -3.51 -1.29
CA LEU A 47 -2.30 -2.59 -0.25
C LEU A 47 -3.61 -3.12 0.32
N ALA A 48 -3.58 -3.67 1.53
CA ALA A 48 -4.75 -4.21 2.22
C ALA A 48 -5.06 -3.34 3.45
N THR A 49 -6.27 -2.76 3.50
CA THR A 49 -6.62 -1.75 4.51
C THR A 49 -8.13 -1.62 4.70
N PRO A 50 -8.61 -1.28 5.90
CA PRO A 50 -9.96 -0.75 6.04
C PRO A 50 -10.08 0.61 5.37
N LEU A 51 -11.33 1.01 5.06
CA LEU A 51 -11.64 2.38 4.67
C LEU A 51 -11.90 3.23 5.91
N TYR A 52 -11.05 4.21 6.14
CA TYR A 52 -11.21 5.19 7.22
C TYR A 52 -11.26 6.61 6.65
N TYR A 53 -12.38 7.32 6.86
CA TYR A 53 -12.58 8.67 6.34
C TYR A 53 -12.20 8.81 4.86
N TRP A 54 -12.78 7.93 4.02
CA TRP A 54 -12.59 7.90 2.56
C TRP A 54 -11.15 7.63 2.09
N ASN A 55 -10.29 7.13 2.98
CA ASN A 55 -8.88 6.84 2.67
C ASN A 55 -8.43 5.53 3.34
N MET A 56 -7.19 5.16 3.11
CA MET A 56 -6.50 4.08 3.82
C MET A 56 -6.38 4.38 5.31
N SER A 57 -6.18 3.36 6.13
CA SER A 57 -5.84 3.57 7.54
C SER A 57 -4.60 4.43 7.72
N GLY A 58 -4.53 5.18 8.82
CA GLY A 58 -3.38 6.03 9.12
C GLY A 58 -2.06 5.26 9.12
N GLN A 59 -2.06 4.02 9.61
CA GLN A 59 -0.89 3.15 9.64
C GLN A 59 -0.35 2.85 8.23
N LEU A 60 -1.24 2.43 7.31
CA LEU A 60 -0.82 2.17 5.93
C LEU A 60 -0.44 3.46 5.22
N ARG A 61 -1.15 4.56 5.48
CA ARG A 61 -0.84 5.86 4.90
C ARG A 61 0.56 6.34 5.28
N MET A 62 0.96 6.21 6.56
CA MET A 62 2.31 6.53 7.00
C MET A 62 3.37 5.73 6.23
N ALA A 63 3.15 4.43 6.04
CA ALA A 63 4.08 3.60 5.28
C ALA A 63 4.17 4.05 3.81
N VAL A 64 3.03 4.33 3.16
CA VAL A 64 3.00 4.82 1.77
C VAL A 64 3.73 6.16 1.63
N ASP A 65 3.48 7.12 2.52
CA ASP A 65 4.17 8.42 2.49
C ASP A 65 5.70 8.27 2.69
N ARG A 66 6.11 7.28 3.47
CA ARG A 66 7.54 7.00 3.72
C ARG A 66 8.24 6.33 2.53
N LEU A 67 7.51 5.73 1.59
CA LEU A 67 8.09 5.19 0.35
C LEU A 67 8.78 6.30 -0.49
N PHE A 68 8.44 7.56 -0.27
CA PHE A 68 9.11 8.70 -0.91
C PHE A 68 10.65 8.66 -0.74
N ALA A 69 11.15 8.09 0.36
CA ALA A 69 12.59 7.95 0.55
C ALA A 69 13.29 7.06 -0.51
N LEU A 70 12.56 6.12 -1.12
CA LEU A 70 13.04 5.33 -2.25
C LEU A 70 13.00 6.10 -3.58
N GLU A 71 12.15 7.12 -3.67
CA GLU A 71 12.03 7.96 -4.87
C GLU A 71 13.05 9.11 -4.89
N GLU A 72 13.35 9.64 -3.72
CA GLU A 72 14.19 10.83 -3.53
C GLU A 72 15.66 10.61 -3.86
N GLY A 73 16.17 9.40 -3.63
CA GLY A 73 17.59 9.09 -3.79
C GLY A 73 18.06 8.98 -5.24
N ASP A 74 19.39 8.93 -5.41
CA ASP A 74 20.01 8.73 -6.72
C ASP A 74 19.54 7.42 -7.38
N GLY A 75 18.95 7.56 -8.57
CA GLY A 75 18.50 6.43 -9.38
C GLY A 75 17.04 6.03 -9.16
N ASN A 76 16.29 6.75 -8.32
CA ASN A 76 14.87 6.50 -8.08
C ASN A 76 14.52 5.00 -8.01
N LEU A 77 14.57 4.41 -6.83
CA LEU A 77 14.36 2.97 -6.62
C LEU A 77 12.86 2.59 -6.52
N LEU A 78 11.95 3.57 -6.57
CA LEU A 78 10.51 3.36 -6.41
C LEU A 78 9.76 3.34 -7.74
N ARG A 79 9.89 4.39 -8.57
CA ARG A 79 9.07 4.56 -9.77
C ARG A 79 9.49 3.64 -10.90
N GLY A 80 8.52 2.98 -11.52
CA GLY A 80 8.77 2.04 -12.61
C GLY A 80 9.21 0.69 -12.09
N HIS A 81 10.33 0.19 -12.57
CA HIS A 81 10.93 -1.11 -12.23
C HIS A 81 10.03 -2.33 -12.50
N GLY A 82 8.99 -2.17 -13.34
CA GLY A 82 8.10 -3.27 -13.72
C GLY A 82 7.13 -3.73 -12.63
N ARG A 83 7.07 -3.02 -11.50
CA ARG A 83 6.19 -3.40 -10.38
C ARG A 83 4.72 -3.24 -10.70
N ALA A 84 3.91 -4.00 -9.99
CA ALA A 84 2.46 -3.93 -10.03
C ALA A 84 1.88 -3.74 -8.63
N CYS A 85 0.63 -3.26 -8.55
CA CYS A 85 -0.05 -3.10 -7.28
C CYS A 85 -1.53 -3.47 -7.38
N ALA A 86 -2.08 -4.01 -6.29
CA ALA A 86 -3.50 -4.23 -6.09
C ALA A 86 -3.97 -3.57 -4.79
N LEU A 87 -5.24 -3.13 -4.75
CA LEU A 87 -5.85 -2.57 -3.54
C LEU A 87 -6.97 -3.49 -3.05
N LEU A 88 -6.91 -3.89 -1.78
CA LEU A 88 -7.97 -4.64 -1.11
C LEU A 88 -8.50 -3.81 0.06
N MET A 89 -9.80 -3.57 0.08
CA MET A 89 -10.43 -2.79 1.15
C MET A 89 -11.71 -3.43 1.67
N ALA A 90 -11.93 -3.26 2.97
CA ALA A 90 -13.21 -3.57 3.60
C ALA A 90 -13.71 -2.36 4.41
N ALA A 91 -15.03 -2.17 4.45
CA ALA A 91 -15.68 -1.09 5.19
C ALA A 91 -17.07 -1.49 5.65
N GLU A 92 -17.57 -0.83 6.69
CA GLU A 92 -18.98 -0.89 7.06
C GLU A 92 -19.86 -0.23 5.99
N GLY A 93 -19.45 0.92 5.49
CA GLY A 93 -20.12 1.68 4.41
C GLY A 93 -19.65 1.33 3.00
N HIS A 94 -19.93 2.24 2.05
CA HIS A 94 -19.67 2.04 0.62
C HIS A 94 -19.00 3.25 -0.07
N GLY A 95 -18.47 4.21 0.59
CA GLY A 95 -17.89 5.43 0.00
C GLY A 95 -16.42 5.25 -0.40
N PHE A 96 -16.11 4.47 -1.43
CA PHE A 96 -14.75 4.15 -1.86
C PHE A 96 -14.18 5.06 -2.95
N GLU A 97 -14.99 5.99 -3.49
CA GLU A 97 -14.67 6.75 -4.71
C GLU A 97 -13.36 7.55 -4.54
N ASP A 98 -13.20 8.23 -3.42
CA ASP A 98 -12.03 9.10 -3.16
C ASP A 98 -10.73 8.27 -3.04
N VAL A 99 -10.78 7.14 -2.33
CA VAL A 99 -9.60 6.30 -2.16
C VAL A 99 -9.23 5.56 -3.46
N VAL A 100 -10.21 5.22 -4.31
CA VAL A 100 -9.94 4.65 -5.64
C VAL A 100 -9.26 5.70 -6.51
N LEU A 101 -9.76 6.93 -6.54
CA LEU A 101 -9.12 8.02 -7.27
C LEU A 101 -7.69 8.28 -6.79
N TYR A 102 -7.49 8.29 -5.47
CA TYR A 102 -6.14 8.38 -4.88
C TYR A 102 -5.24 7.23 -5.33
N TYR A 103 -5.75 5.99 -5.31
CA TYR A 103 -5.01 4.80 -5.71
C TYR A 103 -4.61 4.87 -7.19
N ASP A 104 -5.52 5.27 -8.07
CA ASP A 104 -5.24 5.40 -9.49
C ASP A 104 -4.16 6.46 -9.77
N HIS A 105 -4.25 7.63 -9.12
CA HIS A 105 -3.21 8.67 -9.20
C HIS A 105 -1.85 8.17 -8.68
N LEU A 106 -1.85 7.39 -7.58
CA LEU A 106 -0.63 6.80 -7.04
C LEU A 106 0.01 5.82 -8.04
N MET A 107 -0.78 4.97 -8.69
CA MET A 107 -0.29 4.02 -9.71
C MET A 107 0.28 4.75 -10.92
N GLU A 108 -0.39 5.79 -11.39
CA GLU A 108 0.09 6.64 -12.47
C GLU A 108 1.43 7.31 -12.11
N HIS A 109 1.51 7.92 -10.93
CA HIS A 109 2.73 8.57 -10.43
C HIS A 109 3.88 7.57 -10.32
N LEU A 110 3.66 6.43 -9.67
CA LEU A 110 4.67 5.40 -9.48
C LEU A 110 5.05 4.66 -10.78
N LYS A 111 4.26 4.79 -11.84
CA LYS A 111 4.38 4.01 -13.08
C LYS A 111 4.35 2.51 -12.82
N TRP A 112 3.54 2.11 -11.85
CA TRP A 112 3.30 0.71 -11.54
C TRP A 112 2.06 0.22 -12.28
N LYS A 113 2.07 -1.06 -12.67
CA LYS A 113 0.90 -1.68 -13.28
C LYS A 113 -0.23 -1.75 -12.27
N ASN A 114 -1.36 -1.10 -12.56
CA ASN A 114 -2.57 -1.22 -11.75
C ASN A 114 -3.22 -2.58 -12.02
N LEU A 115 -3.27 -3.46 -11.01
CA LEU A 115 -3.94 -4.76 -11.07
C LEU A 115 -5.42 -4.68 -10.70
N GLY A 116 -5.90 -3.49 -10.35
CA GLY A 116 -7.26 -3.26 -9.92
C GLY A 116 -7.42 -3.32 -8.40
N HIS A 117 -8.70 -3.35 -7.99
CA HIS A 117 -9.05 -3.30 -6.58
C HIS A 117 -10.22 -4.24 -6.27
N VAL A 118 -10.32 -4.67 -5.01
CA VAL A 118 -11.50 -5.33 -4.45
C VAL A 118 -11.97 -4.55 -3.24
N LEU A 119 -13.20 -4.05 -3.32
CA LEU A 119 -13.80 -3.15 -2.35
C LEU A 119 -15.03 -3.83 -1.74
N ALA A 120 -14.95 -4.19 -0.47
CA ALA A 120 -15.99 -4.92 0.23
C ALA A 120 -16.71 -4.00 1.23
N GLY A 121 -17.83 -3.47 0.85
CA GLY A 121 -18.73 -2.71 1.72
C GLY A 121 -19.65 -3.59 2.56
N GLY A 122 -20.32 -2.98 3.56
CA GLY A 122 -21.28 -3.66 4.43
C GLY A 122 -20.64 -4.68 5.38
N ASN A 123 -19.41 -4.44 5.85
CA ASN A 123 -18.68 -5.31 6.77
C ASN A 123 -18.48 -4.57 8.10
N GLY A 124 -19.46 -4.64 8.99
CA GLY A 124 -19.41 -4.01 10.33
C GLY A 124 -18.84 -4.92 11.41
N SER A 125 -18.81 -6.23 11.17
CA SER A 125 -18.36 -7.21 12.15
C SER A 125 -17.38 -8.22 11.58
N VAL A 126 -16.62 -8.87 12.46
CA VAL A 126 -15.68 -9.94 12.05
C VAL A 126 -16.45 -11.09 11.42
N GLY A 127 -16.09 -11.42 10.19
CA GLY A 127 -16.68 -12.53 9.44
C GLY A 127 -17.78 -12.12 8.47
N ASP A 128 -18.23 -10.86 8.43
CA ASP A 128 -19.26 -10.37 7.51
C ASP A 128 -18.91 -10.53 6.02
N ILE A 129 -17.64 -10.66 5.72
CA ILE A 129 -17.14 -10.94 4.37
C ILE A 129 -17.44 -12.37 3.89
N LYS A 130 -17.75 -13.30 4.81
CA LYS A 130 -18.00 -14.69 4.45
C LYS A 130 -19.22 -14.81 3.52
N GLY A 131 -19.02 -15.49 2.40
CA GLY A 131 -20.08 -15.71 1.39
C GLY A 131 -20.34 -14.51 0.47
N LYS A 132 -19.67 -13.37 0.66
CA LYS A 132 -19.78 -12.24 -0.25
C LYS A 132 -18.95 -12.44 -1.51
N PRO A 133 -19.40 -11.94 -2.68
CA PRO A 133 -18.68 -12.09 -3.94
C PRO A 133 -17.30 -11.43 -3.93
N GLU A 134 -17.07 -10.45 -3.09
CA GLU A 134 -15.78 -9.75 -2.94
C GLU A 134 -14.67 -10.69 -2.46
N LEU A 135 -15.00 -11.68 -1.61
CA LEU A 135 -14.04 -12.69 -1.18
C LEU A 135 -13.54 -13.53 -2.36
N GLN A 136 -14.47 -13.95 -3.25
CA GLN A 136 -14.10 -14.69 -4.46
C GLN A 136 -13.32 -13.81 -5.45
N LYS A 137 -13.72 -12.54 -5.62
CA LYS A 137 -12.98 -11.58 -6.47
C LYS A 137 -11.53 -11.40 -5.98
N ALA A 138 -11.31 -11.28 -4.67
CA ALA A 138 -9.97 -11.18 -4.10
C ALA A 138 -9.14 -12.43 -4.36
N TYR A 139 -9.74 -13.62 -4.24
CA TYR A 139 -9.09 -14.89 -4.55
C TYR A 139 -8.70 -14.98 -6.04
N GLU A 140 -9.60 -14.63 -6.97
CA GLU A 140 -9.31 -14.66 -8.40
C GLU A 140 -8.26 -13.61 -8.80
N LEU A 141 -8.29 -12.42 -8.17
CA LEU A 141 -7.24 -11.43 -8.34
C LEU A 141 -5.88 -12.00 -7.93
N GLY A 142 -5.79 -12.62 -6.75
CA GLY A 142 -4.56 -13.27 -6.28
C GLY A 142 -4.06 -14.35 -7.23
N LYS A 143 -4.96 -15.18 -7.78
CA LYS A 143 -4.60 -16.21 -8.78
C LYS A 143 -4.08 -15.64 -10.10
N SER A 144 -4.47 -14.43 -10.45
CA SER A 144 -4.02 -13.75 -11.68
C SER A 144 -2.61 -13.17 -11.57
N ILE A 145 -2.09 -13.04 -10.36
CA ILE A 145 -0.71 -12.59 -10.09
C ILE A 145 0.22 -13.77 -10.38
N ARG A 146 1.01 -13.64 -11.45
CA ARG A 146 1.98 -14.64 -11.92
C ARG A 146 3.33 -13.99 -12.13
#